data_cd419485367fd75ea5cbc728727364a9
#
_entry.id   cd419485367fd75ea5cbc728727364a9
#
_cell.length_a   1.000
_cell.length_b   1.000
_cell.length_c   1.000
_cell.angle_alpha   90.00
_cell.angle_beta   90.00
_cell.angle_gamma   90.00
#
_symmetry.space_group_name_H-M   'P 1'
#
loop_
_entity.id
_entity.type
_entity.pdbx_description
1 polymer ?
#
loop_
_entity_poly.entity_id
_entity_poly.type
_entity_poly.pdbx_seq_one_letter_code
_entity_poly.pdbx_strand_id
1 'polypeptide(L)'
;MKKFVLSLLVAFGCVAGASANEGGYAWDKFPVEKMNDIAALQNGAKLFVNYCLNCHSAAYMRYNRMKDIGLSDDQIKQNLLFATDKVGDTMKVSLDPKQAKEWLAAAPPDLSVITRSRADIGKGTGADYLYTYLRTYYRDDTKATGWNNMAFPDVAMPNVLWELQGQREAKFVDEKDHHDPSKTVHVFEGFEQLSPGKLDEHAYNEAVGDLVAYLQWMGEPAQGQRTQIGVWVLIFLSVLTLCTWRLNASYWKDVK
;
A
#
# COMPACT_ATOMS: atom_id res chain seq x y z
N MET A 1 27.80 32.53 15.28
CA MET A 1 26.37 32.34 15.02
C MET A 1 25.99 32.52 13.55
N LYS A 2 26.40 33.59 12.84
CA LYS A 2 26.07 33.76 11.39
C LYS A 2 26.61 32.65 10.47
N LYS A 3 27.76 32.04 10.76
CA LYS A 3 28.34 30.95 9.98
C LYS A 3 27.61 29.60 10.17
N PHE A 4 26.95 29.37 11.31
CA PHE A 4 26.17 28.16 11.58
C PHE A 4 24.79 28.17 10.87
N VAL A 5 24.17 29.34 10.75
CA VAL A 5 22.90 29.48 10.03
C VAL A 5 23.07 29.30 8.52
N LEU A 6 24.21 29.76 7.97
CA LEU A 6 24.51 29.61 6.54
C LEU A 6 24.79 28.15 6.16
N SER A 7 25.43 27.35 7.03
CA SER A 7 25.67 25.92 6.79
C SER A 7 24.39 25.08 6.89
N LEU A 8 23.42 25.49 7.71
CA LEU A 8 22.11 24.80 7.78
C LEU A 8 21.25 25.05 6.52
N LEU A 9 21.35 26.23 5.91
CA LEU A 9 20.63 26.57 4.68
C LEU A 9 21.22 25.87 3.44
N VAL A 10 22.52 25.60 3.40
CA VAL A 10 23.18 24.86 2.30
C VAL A 10 22.87 23.35 2.38
N ALA A 11 22.68 22.80 3.57
CA ALA A 11 22.32 21.39 3.75
C ALA A 11 20.87 21.06 3.32
N PHE A 12 19.98 22.05 3.24
CA PHE A 12 18.57 21.87 2.81
C PHE A 12 18.35 22.01 1.30
N GLY A 13 19.38 22.46 0.55
CA GLY A 13 19.26 22.80 -0.87
C GLY A 13 19.65 21.70 -1.87
N CYS A 14 20.11 20.53 -1.45
CA CYS A 14 20.66 19.50 -2.33
C CYS A 14 19.94 18.15 -2.28
N VAL A 15 18.61 18.15 -2.21
CA VAL A 15 17.81 16.93 -2.48
C VAL A 15 16.96 17.17 -3.73
N ALA A 16 17.60 17.48 -4.84
CA ALA A 16 17.05 17.21 -6.15
C ALA A 16 17.41 15.75 -6.46
N GLY A 17 16.55 14.82 -6.04
CA GLY A 17 16.72 13.41 -6.36
C GLY A 17 16.60 13.22 -7.87
N ALA A 18 17.71 12.85 -8.51
CA ALA A 18 17.68 12.25 -9.82
C ALA A 18 16.97 10.90 -9.69
N SER A 19 15.68 10.83 -10.07
CA SER A 19 14.98 9.57 -10.26
C SER A 19 15.59 8.90 -11.51
N ALA A 20 16.53 7.99 -11.30
CA ALA A 20 16.92 7.06 -12.34
C ALA A 20 15.72 6.12 -12.56
N ASN A 21 15.07 6.26 -13.69
CA ASN A 21 14.02 5.35 -14.14
C ASN A 21 14.70 4.05 -14.62
N GLU A 22 15.04 3.16 -13.69
CA GLU A 22 15.44 1.80 -14.04
C GLU A 22 14.18 1.06 -14.54
N GLY A 23 14.20 0.64 -15.79
CA GLY A 23 13.15 0.09 -16.61
C GLY A 23 12.17 -0.87 -15.93
N GLY A 24 11.11 -0.31 -15.37
CA GLY A 24 9.98 -1.03 -14.81
C GLY A 24 8.71 -0.20 -14.94
N TYR A 25 7.55 -0.83 -14.83
CA TYR A 25 6.26 -0.14 -14.87
C TYR A 25 6.18 0.92 -13.77
N ALA A 26 5.84 2.16 -14.15
CA ALA A 26 5.71 3.27 -13.20
C ALA A 26 4.49 3.03 -12.29
N TRP A 27 4.65 3.31 -10.98
CA TRP A 27 3.54 3.12 -10.05
C TRP A 27 2.56 4.29 -10.09
N ASP A 28 1.28 3.95 -10.23
CA ASP A 28 0.19 4.92 -10.11
C ASP A 28 0.10 5.45 -8.69
N LYS A 29 -0.25 6.71 -8.55
CA LYS A 29 -0.44 7.30 -7.24
C LYS A 29 -1.74 6.83 -6.60
N PHE A 30 -1.62 6.29 -5.39
CA PHE A 30 -2.76 5.91 -4.57
C PHE A 30 -3.54 7.17 -4.14
N PRO A 31 -4.88 7.17 -4.26
CA PRO A 31 -5.72 8.30 -3.82
C PRO A 31 -5.76 8.38 -2.28
N VAL A 32 -4.85 9.17 -1.70
CA VAL A 32 -4.60 9.24 -0.25
C VAL A 32 -5.78 9.79 0.55
N GLU A 33 -6.68 10.54 -0.07
CA GLU A 33 -7.92 11.06 0.50
C GLU A 33 -8.85 9.95 1.00
N LYS A 34 -8.82 8.77 0.39
CA LYS A 34 -9.58 7.58 0.81
C LYS A 34 -9.21 7.08 2.21
N MET A 35 -8.04 7.45 2.72
CA MET A 35 -7.63 7.15 4.09
C MET A 35 -8.50 7.82 5.16
N ASN A 36 -9.16 8.91 4.82
CA ASN A 36 -10.04 9.68 5.70
C ASN A 36 -11.52 9.44 5.40
N ASP A 37 -11.83 8.61 4.41
CA ASP A 37 -13.19 8.22 4.05
C ASP A 37 -13.56 6.90 4.72
N ILE A 38 -14.44 6.98 5.72
CA ILE A 38 -14.94 5.82 6.47
C ILE A 38 -15.66 4.84 5.54
N ALA A 39 -16.41 5.31 4.56
CA ALA A 39 -17.12 4.44 3.62
C ALA A 39 -16.13 3.67 2.73
N ALA A 40 -15.06 4.32 2.27
CA ALA A 40 -13.97 3.68 1.55
C ALA A 40 -13.29 2.59 2.40
N LEU A 41 -12.97 2.89 3.66
CA LEU A 41 -12.37 1.92 4.58
C LEU A 41 -13.29 0.71 4.84
N GLN A 42 -14.59 0.94 5.02
CA GLN A 42 -15.58 -0.14 5.22
C GLN A 42 -15.73 -1.00 3.95
N ASN A 43 -15.79 -0.38 2.77
CA ASN A 43 -15.84 -1.11 1.51
C ASN A 43 -14.53 -1.89 1.27
N GLY A 44 -13.39 -1.29 1.59
CA GLY A 44 -12.09 -1.96 1.55
C GLY A 44 -12.01 -3.17 2.48
N ALA A 45 -12.54 -3.08 3.71
CA ALA A 45 -12.64 -4.19 4.64
C ALA A 45 -13.50 -5.34 4.08
N LYS A 46 -14.64 -5.01 3.46
CA LYS A 46 -15.50 -5.97 2.77
C LYS A 46 -14.75 -6.67 1.64
N LEU A 47 -14.06 -5.93 0.79
CA LEU A 47 -13.29 -6.50 -0.32
C LEU A 47 -12.15 -7.39 0.20
N PHE A 48 -11.43 -6.95 1.23
CA PHE A 48 -10.36 -7.74 1.86
C PHE A 48 -10.87 -9.09 2.36
N VAL A 49 -11.96 -9.10 3.14
CA VAL A 49 -12.51 -10.34 3.71
C VAL A 49 -13.01 -11.29 2.62
N ASN A 50 -13.62 -10.77 1.56
CA ASN A 50 -14.20 -11.62 0.50
C ASN A 50 -13.18 -12.13 -0.52
N TYR A 51 -12.13 -11.34 -0.83
CA TYR A 51 -11.20 -11.68 -1.92
C TYR A 51 -9.78 -12.03 -1.44
N CYS A 52 -9.33 -11.49 -0.30
CA CYS A 52 -7.94 -11.64 0.14
C CYS A 52 -7.79 -12.64 1.30
N LEU A 53 -8.68 -12.60 2.29
CA LEU A 53 -8.58 -13.36 3.53
C LEU A 53 -8.72 -14.88 3.31
N ASN A 54 -9.16 -15.33 2.15
CA ASN A 54 -9.20 -16.76 1.81
C ASN A 54 -7.79 -17.38 1.69
N CYS A 55 -6.80 -16.58 1.30
CA CYS A 55 -5.42 -17.02 1.09
C CYS A 55 -4.41 -16.26 1.97
N HIS A 56 -4.70 -15.01 2.33
CA HIS A 56 -3.79 -14.13 3.06
C HIS A 56 -4.30 -13.85 4.46
N SER A 57 -3.54 -14.21 5.48
CA SER A 57 -3.80 -13.75 6.84
C SER A 57 -3.48 -12.26 7.01
N ALA A 58 -4.14 -11.63 7.97
CA ALA A 58 -3.76 -10.38 8.60
C ALA A 58 -3.66 -10.66 10.11
N ALA A 59 -2.60 -11.40 10.50
CA ALA A 59 -2.48 -12.01 11.83
C ALA A 59 -2.34 -10.99 12.98
N TYR A 60 -1.98 -9.74 12.67
CA TYR A 60 -1.88 -8.65 13.65
C TYR A 60 -3.16 -7.79 13.72
N MET A 61 -4.14 -8.03 12.82
CA MET A 61 -5.43 -7.35 12.82
C MET A 61 -6.50 -8.22 13.50
N ARG A 62 -7.27 -7.62 14.40
CA ARG A 62 -8.44 -8.27 15.02
C ARG A 62 -9.71 -7.71 14.40
N TYR A 63 -10.75 -8.55 14.30
CA TYR A 63 -12.05 -8.12 13.75
C TYR A 63 -12.68 -6.97 14.56
N ASN A 64 -12.51 -6.92 15.88
CA ASN A 64 -13.04 -5.84 16.70
C ASN A 64 -12.45 -4.45 16.40
N ARG A 65 -11.31 -4.38 15.70
CA ARG A 65 -10.72 -3.11 15.24
C ARG A 65 -11.55 -2.45 14.13
N MET A 66 -12.46 -3.18 13.50
CA MET A 66 -13.40 -2.59 12.54
C MET A 66 -14.34 -1.56 13.19
N LYS A 67 -14.44 -1.53 14.53
CA LYS A 67 -15.12 -0.45 15.27
C LYS A 67 -14.46 0.91 15.04
N ASP A 68 -13.17 0.94 14.85
CA ASP A 68 -12.40 2.18 14.61
C ASP A 68 -12.77 2.84 13.27
N ILE A 69 -13.36 2.07 12.35
CA ILE A 69 -13.94 2.55 11.09
C ILE A 69 -15.47 2.57 11.12
N GLY A 70 -16.07 2.62 12.32
CA GLY A 70 -17.49 2.88 12.51
C GLY A 70 -18.42 1.68 12.43
N LEU A 71 -17.92 0.43 12.39
CA LEU A 71 -18.77 -0.76 12.39
C LEU A 71 -19.12 -1.22 13.80
N SER A 72 -20.37 -1.61 14.05
CA SER A 72 -20.79 -2.26 15.30
C SER A 72 -20.38 -3.73 15.34
N ASP A 73 -20.36 -4.33 16.54
CA ASP A 73 -20.09 -5.78 16.69
C ASP A 73 -21.05 -6.65 15.87
N ASP A 74 -22.31 -6.26 15.79
CA ASP A 74 -23.31 -7.01 15.03
C ASP A 74 -23.07 -6.89 13.52
N GLN A 75 -22.72 -5.72 13.04
CA GLN A 75 -22.34 -5.53 11.63
C GLN A 75 -21.09 -6.34 11.27
N ILE A 76 -20.09 -6.37 12.15
CA ILE A 76 -18.87 -7.17 11.96
C ILE A 76 -19.22 -8.65 11.89
N LYS A 77 -20.02 -9.16 12.85
CA LYS A 77 -20.44 -10.56 12.90
C LYS A 77 -21.21 -11.00 11.66
N GLN A 78 -22.15 -10.17 11.22
CA GLN A 78 -23.02 -10.51 10.09
C GLN A 78 -22.35 -10.40 8.72
N ASN A 79 -21.36 -9.50 8.57
CA ASN A 79 -20.85 -9.14 7.25
C ASN A 79 -19.37 -9.44 7.01
N LEU A 80 -18.58 -9.66 8.07
CA LEU A 80 -17.12 -9.80 7.93
C LEU A 80 -16.55 -11.03 8.66
N LEU A 81 -17.28 -11.61 9.63
CA LEU A 81 -16.76 -12.65 10.51
C LEU A 81 -17.07 -14.05 9.95
N PHE A 82 -16.36 -14.45 8.87
CA PHE A 82 -16.60 -15.74 8.23
C PHE A 82 -15.62 -16.84 8.67
N ALA A 83 -14.45 -16.47 9.21
CA ALA A 83 -13.39 -17.41 9.55
C ALA A 83 -13.37 -17.81 11.05
N THR A 84 -14.20 -17.20 11.90
CA THR A 84 -14.26 -17.42 13.35
C THR A 84 -15.59 -16.92 13.91
N ASP A 85 -15.92 -17.31 15.15
CA ASP A 85 -17.15 -16.89 15.85
C ASP A 85 -16.94 -15.69 16.78
N LYS A 86 -15.69 -15.25 16.98
CA LYS A 86 -15.33 -14.22 17.97
C LYS A 86 -14.73 -12.98 17.33
N VAL A 87 -15.37 -11.83 17.52
CA VAL A 87 -14.86 -10.53 17.04
C VAL A 87 -13.49 -10.14 17.64
N GLY A 88 -13.11 -10.74 18.77
CA GLY A 88 -11.79 -10.55 19.38
C GLY A 88 -10.65 -11.31 18.70
N ASP A 89 -10.97 -12.25 17.81
CA ASP A 89 -9.96 -13.06 17.13
C ASP A 89 -9.25 -12.25 16.03
N THR A 90 -8.06 -12.72 15.68
CA THR A 90 -7.27 -12.14 14.57
C THR A 90 -7.75 -12.70 13.22
N MET A 91 -7.54 -11.93 12.16
CA MET A 91 -7.90 -12.30 10.79
C MET A 91 -6.89 -13.30 10.24
N LYS A 92 -7.14 -14.57 10.49
CA LYS A 92 -6.27 -15.68 10.05
C LYS A 92 -6.98 -16.58 9.06
N VAL A 93 -6.26 -17.03 8.06
CA VAL A 93 -6.67 -18.10 7.16
C VAL A 93 -6.33 -19.45 7.78
N SER A 94 -7.14 -20.47 7.46
CA SER A 94 -6.91 -21.85 7.90
C SER A 94 -5.83 -22.58 7.07
N LEU A 95 -5.38 -21.99 5.98
CA LEU A 95 -4.37 -22.58 5.09
C LEU A 95 -3.01 -22.63 5.77
N ASP A 96 -2.47 -23.84 5.95
CA ASP A 96 -1.12 -24.04 6.49
C ASP A 96 -0.06 -23.54 5.49
N PRO A 97 0.97 -22.78 5.94
CA PRO A 97 1.99 -22.23 5.02
C PRO A 97 2.77 -23.27 4.23
N LYS A 98 2.94 -24.51 4.75
CA LYS A 98 3.62 -25.60 4.02
C LYS A 98 2.73 -26.13 2.91
N GLN A 99 1.46 -26.39 3.22
CA GLN A 99 0.46 -26.79 2.23
C GLN A 99 0.25 -25.71 1.17
N ALA A 100 0.21 -24.44 1.58
CA ALA A 100 0.13 -23.31 0.65
C ALA A 100 1.29 -23.33 -0.36
N LYS A 101 2.51 -23.57 0.11
CA LYS A 101 3.68 -23.65 -0.78
C LYS A 101 3.61 -24.84 -1.75
N GLU A 102 3.06 -25.98 -1.31
CA GLU A 102 2.87 -27.16 -2.17
C GLU A 102 1.80 -26.91 -3.25
N TRP A 103 0.70 -26.27 -2.88
CA TRP A 103 -0.45 -26.09 -3.79
C TRP A 103 -0.33 -24.87 -4.68
N LEU A 104 0.29 -23.79 -4.20
CA LEU A 104 0.34 -22.48 -4.86
C LEU A 104 1.77 -22.12 -5.34
N ALA A 105 2.73 -23.04 -5.21
CA ALA A 105 4.16 -22.84 -5.45
C ALA A 105 4.82 -21.75 -4.56
N ALA A 106 4.04 -20.94 -3.86
CA ALA A 106 4.50 -19.92 -2.92
C ALA A 106 3.50 -19.78 -1.77
N ALA A 107 3.97 -19.52 -0.56
CA ALA A 107 3.10 -19.20 0.56
C ALA A 107 2.62 -17.75 0.42
N PRO A 108 1.29 -17.48 0.43
CA PRO A 108 0.78 -16.12 0.42
C PRO A 108 1.30 -15.34 1.64
N PRO A 109 1.86 -14.13 1.45
CA PRO A 109 2.36 -13.34 2.57
C PRO A 109 1.22 -12.84 3.47
N ASP A 110 1.52 -12.62 4.76
CA ASP A 110 0.63 -11.91 5.67
C ASP A 110 0.47 -10.44 5.24
N LEU A 111 -0.78 -9.94 5.22
CA LEU A 111 -1.08 -8.59 4.73
C LEU A 111 -1.17 -7.53 5.83
N SER A 112 -0.95 -7.85 7.11
CA SER A 112 -1.08 -6.92 8.23
C SER A 112 -0.32 -5.59 8.04
N VAL A 113 0.87 -5.65 7.42
CA VAL A 113 1.74 -4.49 7.19
C VAL A 113 2.25 -4.41 5.74
N ILE A 114 1.49 -4.94 4.81
CA ILE A 114 1.92 -5.11 3.41
C ILE A 114 2.28 -3.77 2.76
N THR A 115 1.53 -2.72 3.01
CA THR A 115 1.79 -1.37 2.50
C THR A 115 3.10 -0.78 2.99
N ARG A 116 3.58 -1.20 4.16
CA ARG A 116 4.88 -0.78 4.69
C ARG A 116 6.03 -1.59 4.12
N SER A 117 5.81 -2.88 3.89
CA SER A 117 6.84 -3.80 3.39
C SER A 117 7.10 -3.66 1.89
N ARG A 118 6.19 -3.05 1.13
CA ARG A 118 6.27 -2.89 -0.32
C ARG A 118 6.65 -1.47 -0.77
N ALA A 119 7.02 -0.59 0.14
CA ALA A 119 7.56 0.72 -0.22
C ALA A 119 8.94 0.59 -0.87
N ASP A 120 9.19 1.39 -1.89
CA ASP A 120 10.47 1.50 -2.59
C ASP A 120 10.87 2.98 -2.68
N ILE A 121 12.05 3.32 -2.19
CA ILE A 121 12.53 4.72 -2.09
C ILE A 121 12.60 5.39 -3.47
N GLY A 122 12.85 4.62 -4.54
CA GLY A 122 12.95 5.16 -5.92
C GLY A 122 11.62 5.22 -6.67
N LYS A 123 10.60 4.45 -6.25
CA LYS A 123 9.37 4.23 -7.03
C LYS A 123 8.12 4.79 -6.36
N GLY A 124 8.00 4.71 -5.03
CA GLY A 124 6.84 5.22 -4.33
C GLY A 124 6.51 4.49 -3.02
N THR A 125 5.33 4.77 -2.49
CA THR A 125 4.82 4.12 -1.27
C THR A 125 4.34 2.70 -1.56
N GLY A 126 4.23 1.87 -0.53
CA GLY A 126 3.64 0.54 -0.70
C GLY A 126 2.15 0.58 -1.05
N ALA A 127 1.44 1.67 -0.75
CA ALA A 127 0.08 1.89 -1.22
C ALA A 127 0.06 2.16 -2.75
N ASP A 128 0.99 2.98 -3.27
CA ASP A 128 1.18 3.19 -4.72
C ASP A 128 1.45 1.84 -5.41
N TYR A 129 2.35 1.02 -4.83
CA TYR A 129 2.64 -0.32 -5.35
C TYR A 129 1.39 -1.21 -5.42
N LEU A 130 0.66 -1.34 -4.31
CA LEU A 130 -0.52 -2.22 -4.26
C LEU A 130 -1.64 -1.74 -5.17
N TYR A 131 -1.84 -0.42 -5.25
CA TYR A 131 -2.83 0.20 -6.14
C TYR A 131 -2.49 -0.09 -7.60
N THR A 132 -1.22 0.03 -7.99
CA THR A 132 -0.75 -0.34 -9.32
C THR A 132 -0.84 -1.85 -9.55
N TYR A 133 -0.32 -2.65 -8.62
CA TYR A 133 -0.28 -4.10 -8.71
C TYR A 133 -1.68 -4.71 -8.97
N LEU A 134 -2.68 -4.36 -8.15
CA LEU A 134 -4.03 -4.90 -8.29
C LEU A 134 -4.74 -4.43 -9.57
N ARG A 135 -4.30 -3.33 -10.15
CA ARG A 135 -4.88 -2.74 -11.36
C ARG A 135 -4.17 -3.14 -12.65
N THR A 136 -3.05 -3.84 -12.60
CA THR A 136 -2.21 -4.11 -13.78
C THR A 136 -2.10 -5.59 -14.13
N TYR A 137 -3.03 -6.41 -13.66
CA TYR A 137 -3.17 -7.80 -14.09
C TYR A 137 -3.68 -7.89 -15.53
N TYR A 138 -3.18 -8.90 -16.25
CA TYR A 138 -3.61 -9.24 -17.61
C TYR A 138 -3.51 -10.75 -17.85
N ARG A 139 -4.21 -11.26 -18.89
CA ARG A 139 -4.16 -12.65 -19.32
C ARG A 139 -2.83 -12.92 -20.02
N ASP A 140 -2.19 -14.01 -19.62
CA ASP A 140 -0.94 -14.50 -20.22
C ASP A 140 -0.94 -16.03 -20.15
N ASP A 141 -1.31 -16.66 -21.26
CA ASP A 141 -1.44 -18.12 -21.35
C ASP A 141 -0.09 -18.84 -21.26
N THR A 142 1.03 -18.12 -21.30
CA THR A 142 2.36 -18.70 -21.07
C THR A 142 2.64 -18.94 -19.59
N LYS A 143 1.83 -18.39 -18.69
CA LYS A 143 2.00 -18.51 -17.23
C LYS A 143 1.11 -19.62 -16.67
N ALA A 144 1.60 -20.33 -15.66
CA ALA A 144 0.88 -21.45 -15.04
C ALA A 144 -0.50 -21.06 -14.49
N THR A 145 -0.65 -19.83 -13.99
CA THR A 145 -1.93 -19.28 -13.50
C THR A 145 -2.81 -18.73 -14.59
N GLY A 146 -2.30 -18.58 -15.83
CA GLY A 146 -2.95 -17.87 -16.93
C GLY A 146 -2.99 -16.35 -16.74
N TRP A 147 -2.22 -15.80 -15.78
CA TRP A 147 -2.17 -14.39 -15.44
C TRP A 147 -0.75 -13.88 -15.30
N ASN A 148 -0.54 -12.64 -15.69
CA ASN A 148 0.70 -11.90 -15.44
C ASN A 148 0.38 -10.46 -14.96
N ASN A 149 1.40 -9.69 -14.60
CA ASN A 149 1.23 -8.38 -13.99
C ASN A 149 2.32 -7.40 -14.43
N MET A 150 1.97 -6.15 -14.73
CA MET A 150 2.94 -5.15 -15.18
C MET A 150 3.84 -4.63 -14.04
N ALA A 151 3.29 -4.50 -12.82
CA ALA A 151 4.05 -4.04 -11.66
C ALA A 151 4.95 -5.14 -11.07
N PHE A 152 4.60 -6.40 -11.28
CA PHE A 152 5.35 -7.56 -10.81
C PHE A 152 5.31 -8.69 -11.86
N PRO A 153 6.16 -8.65 -12.88
CA PRO A 153 6.24 -9.68 -13.89
C PRO A 153 6.46 -11.08 -13.30
N ASP A 154 5.92 -12.09 -13.97
CA ASP A 154 6.00 -13.50 -13.56
C ASP A 154 5.33 -13.79 -12.19
N VAL A 155 4.26 -13.06 -11.92
CA VAL A 155 3.51 -13.19 -10.66
C VAL A 155 2.90 -14.59 -10.48
N ALA A 156 3.14 -15.20 -9.32
CA ALA A 156 2.52 -16.48 -8.97
C ALA A 156 1.06 -16.33 -8.48
N MET A 157 0.69 -15.19 -7.89
CA MET A 157 -0.67 -14.89 -7.47
C MET A 157 -1.57 -14.65 -8.69
N PRO A 158 -2.69 -15.39 -8.86
CA PRO A 158 -3.65 -15.11 -9.92
C PRO A 158 -4.40 -13.79 -9.67
N ASN A 159 -5.03 -13.24 -10.70
CA ASN A 159 -5.93 -12.10 -10.53
C ASN A 159 -7.22 -12.52 -9.79
N VAL A 160 -7.25 -12.35 -8.46
CA VAL A 160 -8.43 -12.70 -7.64
C VAL A 160 -9.60 -11.74 -7.84
N LEU A 161 -9.37 -10.56 -8.42
CA LEU A 161 -10.39 -9.54 -8.69
C LEU A 161 -10.90 -9.58 -10.14
N TRP A 162 -10.58 -10.63 -10.91
CA TRP A 162 -10.94 -10.73 -12.34
C TRP A 162 -12.45 -10.60 -12.58
N GLU A 163 -13.27 -11.06 -11.66
CA GLU A 163 -14.72 -10.97 -11.77
C GLU A 163 -15.21 -9.50 -11.74
N LEU A 164 -14.53 -8.67 -10.95
CA LEU A 164 -14.80 -7.24 -10.88
C LEU A 164 -14.20 -6.48 -12.07
N GLN A 165 -12.96 -6.80 -12.44
CA GLN A 165 -12.18 -6.13 -13.48
C GLN A 165 -12.59 -6.55 -14.90
N GLY A 166 -13.01 -7.80 -15.07
CA GLY A 166 -13.04 -8.47 -16.37
C GLY A 166 -11.67 -9.03 -16.76
N GLN A 167 -11.62 -9.65 -17.94
CA GLN A 167 -10.38 -10.18 -18.50
C GLN A 167 -9.85 -9.23 -19.56
N ARG A 168 -8.55 -9.00 -19.56
CA ARG A 168 -7.86 -8.15 -20.52
C ARG A 168 -6.49 -8.71 -20.84
N GLU A 169 -5.96 -8.36 -21.99
CA GLU A 169 -4.59 -8.64 -22.41
C GLU A 169 -3.74 -7.35 -22.40
N ALA A 170 -2.43 -7.51 -22.31
CA ALA A 170 -1.48 -6.41 -22.45
C ALA A 170 -0.97 -6.34 -23.89
N LYS A 171 -1.06 -5.16 -24.51
CA LYS A 171 -0.49 -4.90 -25.83
C LYS A 171 0.91 -4.35 -25.69
N PHE A 172 1.82 -4.93 -26.48
CA PHE A 172 3.20 -4.49 -26.59
C PHE A 172 3.53 -4.17 -28.04
N VAL A 173 4.29 -3.12 -28.24
CA VAL A 173 4.84 -2.74 -29.55
C VAL A 173 6.34 -2.86 -29.50
N ASP A 174 6.90 -3.26 -30.64
CA ASP A 174 8.35 -3.38 -30.79
C ASP A 174 8.92 -2.04 -31.21
N GLU A 175 9.70 -1.42 -30.32
CA GLU A 175 10.41 -0.17 -30.59
C GLU A 175 11.92 -0.41 -30.57
N LYS A 176 12.67 0.45 -31.28
CA LYS A 176 14.12 0.43 -31.17
C LYS A 176 14.54 1.08 -29.85
N ASP A 177 15.50 0.44 -29.16
CA ASP A 177 16.05 0.98 -27.92
C ASP A 177 16.68 2.37 -28.18
N HIS A 178 16.32 3.35 -27.38
CA HIS A 178 16.84 4.72 -27.50
C HIS A 178 18.35 4.82 -27.22
N HIS A 179 18.93 3.87 -26.46
CA HIS A 179 20.36 3.83 -26.14
C HIS A 179 21.16 2.93 -27.09
N ASP A 180 20.51 1.92 -27.68
CA ASP A 180 21.11 0.97 -28.60
C ASP A 180 20.14 0.63 -29.75
N PRO A 181 20.20 1.38 -30.88
CA PRO A 181 19.26 1.15 -31.99
C PRO A 181 19.34 -0.23 -32.65
N SER A 182 20.35 -1.06 -32.30
CA SER A 182 20.45 -2.45 -32.76
C SER A 182 19.53 -3.40 -31.98
N LYS A 183 19.03 -2.97 -30.82
CA LYS A 183 18.11 -3.74 -29.96
C LYS A 183 16.68 -3.31 -30.15
N THR A 184 15.79 -4.29 -30.11
CA THR A 184 14.34 -4.09 -30.06
C THR A 184 13.88 -4.29 -28.62
N VAL A 185 13.09 -3.36 -28.11
CA VAL A 185 12.46 -3.43 -26.79
C VAL A 185 10.95 -3.52 -26.96
N HIS A 186 10.31 -4.37 -26.16
CA HIS A 186 8.86 -4.48 -26.10
C HIS A 186 8.31 -3.39 -25.17
N VAL A 187 7.70 -2.37 -25.74
CA VAL A 187 7.11 -1.25 -24.99
C VAL A 187 5.64 -1.51 -24.77
N PHE A 188 5.18 -1.37 -23.52
CA PHE A 188 3.77 -1.52 -23.19
C PHE A 188 2.97 -0.34 -23.74
N GLU A 189 1.97 -0.62 -24.58
CA GLU A 189 1.09 0.36 -25.21
C GLU A 189 -0.20 0.57 -24.40
N GLY A 190 -0.75 -0.51 -23.82
CA GLY A 190 -2.02 -0.45 -23.10
C GLY A 190 -2.64 -1.82 -22.86
N PHE A 191 -3.84 -1.81 -22.29
CA PHE A 191 -4.64 -3.02 -22.12
C PHE A 191 -5.81 -3.04 -23.11
N GLU A 192 -6.09 -4.23 -23.67
CA GLU A 192 -7.32 -4.49 -24.42
C GLU A 192 -8.25 -5.38 -23.62
N GLN A 193 -9.51 -4.94 -23.47
CA GLN A 193 -10.53 -5.70 -22.74
C GLN A 193 -11.00 -6.89 -23.57
N LEU A 194 -10.84 -8.11 -23.05
CA LEU A 194 -11.30 -9.36 -23.67
C LEU A 194 -12.74 -9.71 -23.25
N SER A 195 -13.07 -9.46 -21.98
CA SER A 195 -14.43 -9.65 -21.47
C SER A 195 -14.74 -8.63 -20.38
N PRO A 196 -15.98 -8.11 -20.30
CA PRO A 196 -16.35 -7.14 -19.28
C PRO A 196 -16.31 -7.76 -17.87
N GLY A 197 -15.98 -6.95 -16.88
CA GLY A 197 -16.16 -7.26 -15.46
C GLY A 197 -17.54 -6.83 -14.96
N LYS A 198 -17.79 -7.05 -13.67
CA LYS A 198 -18.96 -6.52 -12.98
C LYS A 198 -18.92 -4.99 -12.81
N LEU A 199 -17.72 -4.41 -12.81
CA LEU A 199 -17.46 -2.98 -12.67
C LEU A 199 -16.87 -2.45 -13.97
N ASP A 200 -17.20 -1.22 -14.32
CA ASP A 200 -16.45 -0.48 -15.32
C ASP A 200 -15.05 -0.10 -14.77
N GLU A 201 -14.20 0.44 -15.61
CA GLU A 201 -12.84 0.77 -15.25
C GLU A 201 -12.76 1.79 -14.09
N HIS A 202 -13.62 2.81 -14.11
CA HIS A 202 -13.65 3.82 -13.06
C HIS A 202 -14.08 3.20 -11.72
N ALA A 203 -15.19 2.47 -11.70
CA ALA A 203 -15.70 1.82 -10.50
C ALA A 203 -14.73 0.75 -9.96
N TYR A 204 -14.01 0.04 -10.86
CA TYR A 204 -12.96 -0.89 -10.45
C TYR A 204 -11.78 -0.17 -9.80
N ASN A 205 -11.33 0.93 -10.38
CA ASN A 205 -10.25 1.75 -9.81
C ASN A 205 -10.62 2.31 -8.43
N GLU A 206 -11.87 2.77 -8.27
CA GLU A 206 -12.41 3.19 -6.98
C GLU A 206 -12.42 2.04 -5.94
N ALA A 207 -12.90 0.86 -6.32
CA ALA A 207 -12.94 -0.31 -5.44
C ALA A 207 -11.53 -0.77 -5.03
N VAL A 208 -10.56 -0.77 -5.93
CA VAL A 208 -9.16 -1.06 -5.59
C VAL A 208 -8.58 0.03 -4.69
N GLY A 209 -8.92 1.29 -4.91
CA GLY A 209 -8.56 2.39 -4.02
C GLY A 209 -9.08 2.18 -2.60
N ASP A 210 -10.34 1.77 -2.44
CA ASP A 210 -10.93 1.45 -1.14
C ASP A 210 -10.22 0.28 -0.45
N LEU A 211 -9.93 -0.78 -1.22
CA LEU A 211 -9.19 -1.95 -0.71
C LEU A 211 -7.79 -1.55 -0.22
N VAL A 212 -7.06 -0.76 -1.00
CA VAL A 212 -5.71 -0.31 -0.63
C VAL A 212 -5.75 0.66 0.54
N ALA A 213 -6.77 1.53 0.64
CA ALA A 213 -7.00 2.39 1.80
C ALA A 213 -7.17 1.56 3.08
N TYR A 214 -7.97 0.50 3.02
CA TYR A 214 -8.12 -0.41 4.15
C TYR A 214 -6.80 -1.11 4.51
N LEU A 215 -6.03 -1.61 3.54
CA LEU A 215 -4.72 -2.23 3.78
C LEU A 215 -3.71 -1.23 4.38
N GLN A 216 -3.72 0.01 3.94
CA GLN A 216 -2.90 1.07 4.50
C GLN A 216 -3.31 1.40 5.94
N TRP A 217 -4.63 1.58 6.19
CA TRP A 217 -5.16 1.78 7.51
C TRP A 217 -4.84 0.62 8.44
N MET A 218 -5.00 -0.62 7.99
CA MET A 218 -4.67 -1.83 8.74
C MET A 218 -3.19 -1.85 9.17
N GLY A 219 -2.28 -1.43 8.29
CA GLY A 219 -0.85 -1.33 8.59
C GLY A 219 -0.48 -0.23 9.58
N GLU A 220 -1.30 0.82 9.72
CA GLU A 220 -1.10 1.93 10.66
C GLU A 220 -2.42 2.61 11.05
N PRO A 221 -3.26 1.98 11.90
CA PRO A 221 -4.58 2.52 12.26
C PRO A 221 -4.51 3.88 12.96
N ALA A 222 -3.39 4.20 13.61
CA ALA A 222 -3.18 5.45 14.34
C ALA A 222 -2.57 6.59 13.50
N GLN A 223 -2.39 6.42 12.19
CA GLN A 223 -1.66 7.38 11.34
C GLN A 223 -2.24 8.80 11.43
N GLY A 224 -3.54 8.96 11.29
CA GLY A 224 -4.20 10.28 11.39
C GLY A 224 -4.06 10.91 12.77
N GLN A 225 -4.28 10.12 13.83
CA GLN A 225 -4.13 10.57 15.22
C GLN A 225 -2.68 10.93 15.55
N ARG A 226 -1.71 10.14 15.08
CA ARG A 226 -0.28 10.39 15.29
C ARG A 226 0.14 11.74 14.74
N THR A 227 -0.33 12.12 13.56
CA THR A 227 -0.03 13.43 12.96
C THR A 227 -0.53 14.57 13.82
N GLN A 228 -1.77 14.50 14.31
CA GLN A 228 -2.34 15.51 15.19
C GLN A 228 -1.60 15.60 16.54
N ILE A 229 -1.37 14.45 17.20
CA ILE A 229 -0.64 14.38 18.45
C ILE A 229 0.79 14.89 18.26
N GLY A 230 1.43 14.55 17.14
CA GLY A 230 2.79 14.98 16.79
C GLY A 230 2.96 16.51 16.80
N VAL A 231 1.99 17.26 16.32
CA VAL A 231 2.00 18.74 16.35
C VAL A 231 2.03 19.24 17.80
N TRP A 232 1.16 18.72 18.67
CA TRP A 232 1.13 19.09 20.08
C TRP A 232 2.42 18.72 20.82
N VAL A 233 2.98 17.55 20.53
CA VAL A 233 4.26 17.09 21.08
C VAL A 233 5.39 18.04 20.66
N LEU A 234 5.45 18.46 19.42
CA LEU A 234 6.47 19.40 18.94
C LEU A 234 6.34 20.78 19.61
N ILE A 235 5.12 21.28 19.79
CA ILE A 235 4.87 22.53 20.52
C ILE A 235 5.36 22.40 21.97
N PHE A 236 4.96 21.33 22.66
CA PHE A 236 5.40 21.09 24.05
C PHE A 236 6.92 21.00 24.17
N LEU A 237 7.57 20.22 23.30
CA LEU A 237 9.03 20.08 23.29
C LEU A 237 9.75 21.40 22.99
N SER A 238 9.19 22.24 22.13
CA SER A 238 9.75 23.57 21.84
C SER A 238 9.72 24.47 23.08
N VAL A 239 8.59 24.51 23.79
CA VAL A 239 8.46 25.26 25.03
C VAL A 239 9.41 24.72 26.11
N LEU A 240 9.44 23.39 26.28
CA LEU A 240 10.35 22.73 27.22
C LEU A 240 11.82 23.05 26.91
N THR A 241 12.21 23.03 25.65
CA THR A 241 13.57 23.36 25.19
C THR A 241 13.92 24.80 25.54
N LEU A 242 13.01 25.76 25.32
CA LEU A 242 13.22 27.14 25.70
C LEU A 242 13.40 27.31 27.23
N CYS A 243 12.57 26.64 28.02
CA CYS A 243 12.66 26.67 29.48
C CYS A 243 14.00 26.09 29.99
N THR A 244 14.38 24.92 29.47
CA THR A 244 15.64 24.25 29.86
C THR A 244 16.86 25.03 29.39
N TRP A 245 16.81 25.66 28.22
CA TRP A 245 17.87 26.55 27.75
C TRP A 245 18.04 27.78 28.64
N ARG A 246 16.92 28.41 29.02
CA ARG A 246 16.93 29.55 29.99
C ARG A 246 17.47 29.11 31.35
N LEU A 247 17.04 27.95 31.84
CA LEU A 247 17.51 27.39 33.09
C LEU A 247 19.02 27.13 33.05
N ASN A 248 19.49 26.45 32.00
CA ASN A 248 20.92 26.22 31.81
C ASN A 248 21.72 27.53 31.78
N ALA A 249 21.26 28.53 31.04
CA ALA A 249 21.90 29.84 30.98
C ALA A 249 21.95 30.52 32.37
N SER A 250 20.93 30.34 33.22
CA SER A 250 20.88 30.85 34.58
C SER A 250 21.86 30.14 35.52
N TYR A 251 21.94 28.81 35.47
CA TYR A 251 22.85 28.03 36.29
C TYR A 251 24.33 28.24 35.97
N TRP A 252 24.66 28.45 34.68
CA TRP A 252 26.04 28.63 34.24
C TRP A 252 26.47 30.08 34.12
N LYS A 253 25.62 31.03 34.56
CA LYS A 253 25.89 32.47 34.46
C LYS A 253 27.16 32.90 35.19
N ASP A 254 27.41 32.32 36.38
CA ASP A 254 28.49 32.71 37.27
C ASP A 254 29.69 31.76 37.21
N VAL A 255 29.64 30.74 36.34
CA VAL A 255 30.75 29.82 36.08
C VAL A 255 31.52 30.31 34.87
N LYS A 256 32.67 30.95 35.12
CA LYS A 256 33.63 31.37 34.07
C LYS A 256 34.87 30.52 34.14
#